data_b1f723a2c3d6106dff2d7fb13dafc52f
#
_entry.id   b1f723a2c3d6106dff2d7fb13dafc52f
#
_cell.length_a   1.000
_cell.length_b   1.000
_cell.length_c   1.000
_cell.angle_alpha   90.00
_cell.angle_beta   90.00
_cell.angle_gamma   90.00
#
_symmetry.space_group_name_H-M   'P 1'
#
loop_
_entity.id
_entity.type
_entity.pdbx_description
1 polymer ?
#
loop_
_entity_poly.entity_id
_entity_poly.type
_entity_poly.pdbx_seq_one_letter_code
_entity_poly.pdbx_strand_id
1 'polypeptide(L)'
;HHDVHVAYETSGNIAVGDEEVIRYCEYLRDVCEKYSPDSAVKDKANEIINYLRYEKVENGEPERKDVLFMKGTIRREEARHGCRYSGVKDDHVHFLDLPFYETGLVKKNDLSEVDKDIVKALLLEIKPDQMFVAGDLADPHGTHKVCLDAVLAAIDEVKDEEWMKNCRVWMYRGAWAEWEMDHIEMAVPI
;
A
#
# COMPACT_ATOMS: atom_id res chain seq x y z
N HIS A 1 -9.62 -17.49 18.70
CA HIS A 1 -9.67 -16.29 17.83
C HIS A 1 -8.23 -15.88 17.56
N HIS A 2 -7.92 -15.63 16.29
CA HIS A 2 -6.64 -15.04 15.89
C HIS A 2 -6.75 -13.52 15.98
N ASP A 3 -5.68 -12.88 16.41
CA ASP A 3 -5.51 -11.44 16.35
C ASP A 3 -4.79 -11.12 15.04
N VAL A 4 -5.51 -10.56 14.08
CA VAL A 4 -5.03 -10.40 12.70
C VAL A 4 -4.69 -8.94 12.45
N HIS A 5 -3.45 -8.70 12.03
CA HIS A 5 -2.98 -7.41 11.56
C HIS A 5 -2.70 -7.47 10.06
N VAL A 6 -3.00 -6.39 9.35
CA VAL A 6 -2.72 -6.25 7.92
C VAL A 6 -1.85 -5.03 7.71
N ALA A 7 -0.69 -5.20 7.08
CA ALA A 7 0.21 -4.11 6.76
C ALA A 7 0.27 -3.89 5.24
N TYR A 8 -0.02 -2.66 4.82
CA TYR A 8 0.15 -2.19 3.46
C TYR A 8 1.45 -1.39 3.39
N GLU A 9 2.45 -1.92 2.72
CA GLU A 9 3.79 -1.36 2.69
C GLU A 9 3.88 -0.10 1.81
N THR A 10 3.03 -0.01 0.78
CA THR A 10 3.02 1.10 -0.17
C THR A 10 1.64 1.74 -0.27
N SER A 11 1.58 3.02 -0.61
CA SER A 11 0.29 3.72 -0.81
C SER A 11 -0.50 3.21 -2.01
N GLY A 12 0.14 2.57 -2.98
CA GLY A 12 -0.49 2.14 -4.23
C GLY A 12 -0.94 3.30 -5.14
N ASN A 13 -0.54 4.53 -4.84
CA ASN A 13 -1.01 5.74 -5.50
C ASN A 13 -0.76 5.75 -7.02
N ILE A 14 0.36 5.19 -7.49
CA ILE A 14 0.70 5.14 -8.92
C ILE A 14 -0.24 4.21 -9.73
N ALA A 15 -0.90 3.26 -9.07
CA ALA A 15 -1.83 2.34 -9.72
C ALA A 15 -3.24 2.93 -9.95
N VAL A 16 -3.52 4.12 -9.42
CA VAL A 16 -4.81 4.80 -9.58
C VAL A 16 -4.80 5.68 -10.82
N GLY A 17 -5.77 5.45 -11.71
CA GLY A 17 -5.92 6.25 -12.92
C GLY A 17 -6.44 7.67 -12.66
N ASP A 18 -6.12 8.60 -13.54
CA ASP A 18 -6.55 9.99 -13.41
C ASP A 18 -8.08 10.13 -13.50
N GLU A 19 -8.74 9.36 -14.35
CA GLU A 19 -10.21 9.35 -14.45
C GLU A 19 -10.90 8.93 -13.15
N GLU A 20 -10.25 8.07 -12.38
CA GLU A 20 -10.76 7.68 -11.07
C GLU A 20 -10.67 8.84 -10.07
N VAL A 21 -9.56 9.56 -10.05
CA VAL A 21 -9.41 10.79 -9.24
C VAL A 21 -10.44 11.83 -9.64
N ILE A 22 -10.63 12.06 -10.93
CA ILE A 22 -11.64 13.00 -11.45
C ILE A 22 -13.03 12.62 -10.93
N ARG A 23 -13.41 11.36 -11.03
CA ARG A 23 -14.71 10.86 -10.54
C ARG A 23 -14.94 11.15 -9.05
N TYR A 24 -13.94 10.92 -8.20
CA TYR A 24 -14.03 11.22 -6.78
C TYR A 24 -14.05 12.73 -6.50
N CYS A 25 -13.28 13.52 -7.25
CA CYS A 25 -13.31 14.98 -7.14
C CYS A 25 -14.67 15.55 -7.59
N GLU A 26 -15.29 15.03 -8.65
CA GLU A 26 -16.64 15.40 -9.08
C GLU A 26 -17.68 15.06 -8.00
N TYR A 27 -17.58 13.88 -7.39
CA TYR A 27 -18.45 13.51 -6.27
C TYR A 27 -18.30 14.50 -5.10
N LEU A 28 -17.08 14.82 -4.68
CA LEU A 28 -16.82 15.79 -3.61
C LEU A 28 -17.38 17.17 -3.94
N ARG A 29 -17.13 17.65 -5.16
CA ARG A 29 -17.66 18.93 -5.68
C ARG A 29 -19.18 18.99 -5.54
N ASP A 30 -19.88 17.98 -6.06
CA ASP A 30 -21.34 17.96 -6.09
C ASP A 30 -21.95 17.86 -4.68
N VAL A 31 -21.33 17.11 -3.79
CA VAL A 31 -21.69 17.05 -2.36
C VAL A 31 -21.49 18.41 -1.69
N CYS A 32 -20.33 19.04 -1.89
CA CYS A 32 -20.02 20.35 -1.34
C CYS A 32 -20.95 21.42 -1.92
N GLU A 33 -21.25 21.41 -3.21
CA GLU A 33 -22.20 22.35 -3.82
C GLU A 33 -23.55 22.35 -3.11
N LYS A 34 -24.02 21.18 -2.71
CA LYS A 34 -25.31 21.04 -2.04
C LYS A 34 -25.29 21.44 -0.56
N TYR A 35 -24.23 21.12 0.17
CA TYR A 35 -24.22 21.21 1.64
C TYR A 35 -23.26 22.24 2.21
N SER A 36 -22.27 22.68 1.44
CA SER A 36 -21.22 23.62 1.84
C SER A 36 -20.62 24.31 0.61
N PRO A 37 -21.39 25.17 -0.11
CA PRO A 37 -21.00 25.71 -1.41
C PRO A 37 -19.70 26.54 -1.37
N ASP A 38 -19.37 27.15 -0.25
CA ASP A 38 -18.14 27.95 -0.06
C ASP A 38 -16.97 27.13 0.53
N SER A 39 -16.99 25.81 0.37
CA SER A 39 -16.00 24.91 0.93
C SER A 39 -14.69 24.93 0.12
N ALA A 40 -13.56 25.10 0.84
CA ALA A 40 -12.23 24.94 0.26
C ALA A 40 -12.00 23.52 -0.36
N VAL A 41 -12.76 22.51 0.09
CA VAL A 41 -12.74 21.16 -0.49
C VAL A 41 -13.30 21.19 -1.92
N LYS A 42 -14.40 21.93 -2.15
CA LYS A 42 -14.97 22.12 -3.49
C LYS A 42 -13.99 22.80 -4.43
N ASP A 43 -13.33 23.87 -3.95
CA ASP A 43 -12.37 24.61 -4.76
C ASP A 43 -11.17 23.73 -5.12
N LYS A 44 -10.67 22.96 -4.15
CA LYS A 44 -9.56 22.01 -4.38
C LYS A 44 -9.97 20.89 -5.36
N ALA A 45 -11.17 20.36 -5.25
CA ALA A 45 -11.69 19.36 -6.18
C ALA A 45 -11.76 19.90 -7.62
N ASN A 46 -12.25 21.14 -7.81
CA ASN A 46 -12.27 21.79 -9.10
C ASN A 46 -10.87 22.03 -9.67
N GLU A 47 -9.92 22.47 -8.83
CA GLU A 47 -8.53 22.66 -9.23
C GLU A 47 -7.90 21.36 -9.74
N ILE A 48 -8.09 20.24 -9.02
CA ILE A 48 -7.56 18.93 -9.42
C ILE A 48 -8.21 18.46 -10.73
N ILE A 49 -9.54 18.60 -10.89
CA ILE A 49 -10.24 18.24 -12.12
C ILE A 49 -9.67 19.03 -13.31
N ASN A 50 -9.52 20.36 -13.17
CA ASN A 50 -8.99 21.20 -14.23
C ASN A 50 -7.56 20.81 -14.61
N TYR A 51 -6.70 20.60 -13.61
CA TYR A 51 -5.34 20.14 -13.83
C TYR A 51 -5.30 18.83 -14.61
N LEU A 52 -6.00 17.81 -14.15
CA LEU A 52 -5.97 16.48 -14.78
C LEU A 52 -6.56 16.46 -16.18
N ARG A 53 -7.58 17.29 -16.46
CA ARG A 53 -8.24 17.33 -17.77
C ARG A 53 -7.54 18.18 -18.80
N TYR A 54 -6.90 19.28 -18.39
CA TYR A 54 -6.50 20.33 -19.34
C TYR A 54 -5.05 20.79 -19.21
N GLU A 55 -4.41 20.57 -18.06
CA GLU A 55 -3.10 21.14 -17.75
C GLU A 55 -2.00 20.09 -17.64
N LYS A 56 -2.35 18.87 -17.25
CA LYS A 56 -1.38 17.80 -17.04
C LYS A 56 -0.63 17.46 -18.31
N VAL A 57 0.70 17.49 -18.24
CA VAL A 57 1.61 17.11 -19.31
C VAL A 57 2.42 15.90 -18.86
N GLU A 58 2.45 14.86 -19.68
CA GLU A 58 3.29 13.68 -19.47
C GLU A 58 4.74 14.02 -19.85
N ASN A 59 5.51 14.52 -18.91
CA ASN A 59 6.88 15.01 -19.12
C ASN A 59 7.95 14.25 -18.30
N GLY A 60 7.53 13.19 -17.60
CA GLY A 60 8.43 12.40 -16.74
C GLY A 60 8.71 13.04 -15.37
N GLU A 61 8.06 14.15 -15.06
CA GLU A 61 8.13 14.75 -13.72
C GLU A 61 7.21 14.02 -12.72
N PRO A 62 7.50 14.09 -11.42
CA PRO A 62 6.61 13.53 -10.40
C PRO A 62 5.22 14.15 -10.47
N GLU A 63 4.21 13.31 -10.23
CA GLU A 63 2.83 13.76 -10.13
C GLU A 63 2.65 14.78 -8.99
N ARG A 64 1.69 15.70 -9.13
CA ARG A 64 1.34 16.69 -8.10
C ARG A 64 1.00 16.01 -6.78
N LYS A 65 1.47 16.57 -5.67
CA LYS A 65 1.29 16.00 -4.33
C LYS A 65 -0.18 15.85 -3.92
N ASP A 66 -1.02 16.79 -4.30
CA ASP A 66 -2.46 16.74 -4.00
C ASP A 66 -3.18 15.64 -4.82
N VAL A 67 -2.75 15.41 -6.06
CA VAL A 67 -3.24 14.28 -6.89
C VAL A 67 -2.77 12.95 -6.29
N LEU A 68 -1.48 12.84 -5.91
CA LEU A 68 -0.95 11.65 -5.21
C LEU A 68 -1.68 11.37 -3.90
N PHE A 69 -2.01 12.43 -3.14
CA PHE A 69 -2.82 12.31 -1.92
C PHE A 69 -4.21 11.72 -2.21
N MET A 70 -4.89 12.22 -3.26
CA MET A 70 -6.20 11.68 -3.67
C MET A 70 -6.09 10.20 -4.07
N LYS A 71 -5.10 9.87 -4.92
CA LYS A 71 -4.82 8.49 -5.35
C LYS A 71 -4.55 7.57 -4.16
N GLY A 72 -3.66 7.97 -3.26
CA GLY A 72 -3.35 7.21 -2.04
C GLY A 72 -4.56 7.06 -1.12
N THR A 73 -5.40 8.10 -0.98
CA THR A 73 -6.62 8.06 -0.16
C THR A 73 -7.63 7.04 -0.73
N ILE A 74 -7.84 7.01 -2.04
CA ILE A 74 -8.69 6.02 -2.71
C ILE A 74 -8.23 4.61 -2.34
N ARG A 75 -6.93 4.31 -2.52
CA ARG A 75 -6.37 2.98 -2.18
C ARG A 75 -6.51 2.63 -0.71
N ARG A 76 -6.30 3.59 0.18
CA ARG A 76 -6.46 3.36 1.63
C ARG A 76 -7.88 3.03 2.02
N GLU A 77 -8.87 3.71 1.44
CA GLU A 77 -10.26 3.41 1.78
C GLU A 77 -10.71 2.06 1.21
N GLU A 78 -10.27 1.67 0.01
CA GLU A 78 -10.47 0.32 -0.51
C GLU A 78 -9.86 -0.74 0.42
N ALA A 79 -8.62 -0.53 0.87
CA ALA A 79 -7.92 -1.41 1.78
C ALA A 79 -8.65 -1.55 3.13
N ARG A 80 -9.06 -0.43 3.74
CA ARG A 80 -9.84 -0.42 4.99
C ARG A 80 -11.16 -1.17 4.85
N HIS A 81 -11.88 -0.96 3.75
CA HIS A 81 -13.15 -1.64 3.50
C HIS A 81 -12.95 -3.15 3.32
N GLY A 82 -11.92 -3.58 2.60
CA GLY A 82 -11.55 -4.99 2.48
C GLY A 82 -11.23 -5.62 3.83
N CYS A 83 -10.45 -4.95 4.66
CA CYS A 83 -10.12 -5.39 6.02
C CYS A 83 -11.37 -5.50 6.90
N ARG A 84 -12.23 -4.48 6.92
CA ARG A 84 -13.50 -4.51 7.68
C ARG A 84 -14.41 -5.64 7.22
N TYR A 85 -14.54 -5.85 5.91
CA TYR A 85 -15.32 -6.96 5.36
C TYR A 85 -14.80 -8.32 5.84
N SER A 86 -13.48 -8.45 5.98
CA SER A 86 -12.81 -9.66 6.49
C SER A 86 -12.79 -9.75 8.02
N GLY A 87 -13.35 -8.79 8.73
CA GLY A 87 -13.43 -8.77 10.20
C GLY A 87 -12.16 -8.29 10.90
N VAL A 88 -11.23 -7.68 10.17
CA VAL A 88 -10.04 -7.03 10.77
C VAL A 88 -10.44 -5.67 11.32
N LYS A 89 -9.98 -5.36 12.54
CA LYS A 89 -10.26 -4.08 13.21
C LYS A 89 -9.47 -2.94 12.55
N ASP A 90 -10.00 -1.73 12.62
CA ASP A 90 -9.38 -0.55 12.00
C ASP A 90 -8.00 -0.22 12.59
N ASP A 91 -7.79 -0.43 13.89
CA ASP A 91 -6.52 -0.24 14.60
C ASP A 91 -5.48 -1.34 14.31
N HIS A 92 -5.88 -2.41 13.62
CA HIS A 92 -5.00 -3.47 13.16
C HIS A 92 -4.65 -3.34 11.66
N VAL A 93 -5.03 -2.23 11.02
CA VAL A 93 -4.70 -1.95 9.62
C VAL A 93 -3.60 -0.89 9.57
N HIS A 94 -2.41 -1.29 9.13
CA HIS A 94 -1.21 -0.46 9.13
C HIS A 94 -0.89 0.01 7.71
N PHE A 95 -0.66 1.31 7.53
CA PHE A 95 -0.21 1.89 6.27
C PHE A 95 1.21 2.42 6.49
N LEU A 96 2.20 1.75 5.90
CA LEU A 96 3.61 2.03 6.17
C LEU A 96 4.18 3.12 5.27
N ASP A 97 3.64 3.29 4.06
CA ASP A 97 4.06 4.30 3.09
C ASP A 97 5.59 4.32 2.90
N LEU A 98 6.18 3.16 2.64
CA LEU A 98 7.63 3.03 2.53
C LEU A 98 8.23 4.03 1.53
N PRO A 99 9.23 4.82 1.93
CA PRO A 99 9.81 5.89 1.12
C PRO A 99 10.31 5.48 -0.26
N PHE A 100 10.76 4.23 -0.42
CA PHE A 100 11.20 3.74 -1.73
C PHE A 100 10.11 3.87 -2.79
N TYR A 101 8.84 3.72 -2.41
CA TYR A 101 7.70 3.77 -3.32
C TYR A 101 7.17 5.19 -3.58
N GLU A 102 7.28 6.09 -2.61
CA GLU A 102 6.64 7.41 -2.59
C GLU A 102 7.38 8.46 -3.46
N THR A 103 7.77 8.07 -4.67
CA THR A 103 8.51 8.93 -5.61
C THR A 103 7.61 9.86 -6.42
N GLY A 104 6.32 9.56 -6.52
CA GLY A 104 5.41 10.19 -7.46
C GLY A 104 5.61 9.78 -8.92
N LEU A 105 6.48 8.80 -9.18
CA LEU A 105 6.83 8.26 -10.49
C LEU A 105 6.57 6.75 -10.53
N VAL A 106 6.48 6.23 -11.75
CA VAL A 106 6.47 4.77 -11.96
C VAL A 106 7.80 4.16 -11.48
N LYS A 107 8.91 4.86 -11.75
CA LYS A 107 10.23 4.46 -11.26
C LYS A 107 10.33 4.66 -9.75
N LYS A 108 10.72 3.62 -9.04
CA LYS A 108 10.91 3.59 -7.59
C LYS A 108 12.37 3.84 -7.22
N ASN A 109 12.59 4.23 -5.97
CA ASN A 109 13.94 4.27 -5.40
C ASN A 109 14.39 2.85 -5.01
N ASP A 110 15.69 2.72 -4.76
CA ASP A 110 16.21 1.51 -4.12
C ASP A 110 15.77 1.45 -2.65
N LEU A 111 15.69 0.23 -2.11
CA LEU A 111 15.38 0.00 -0.71
C LEU A 111 16.44 0.67 0.19
N SER A 112 16.00 1.45 1.16
CA SER A 112 16.83 2.18 2.11
C SER A 112 16.73 1.62 3.53
N GLU A 113 17.64 2.03 4.42
CA GLU A 113 17.56 1.66 5.84
C GLU A 113 16.28 2.21 6.49
N VAL A 114 15.78 3.38 6.05
CA VAL A 114 14.53 3.95 6.56
C VAL A 114 13.34 3.04 6.29
N ASP A 115 13.27 2.44 5.09
CA ASP A 115 12.21 1.49 4.75
C ASP A 115 12.25 0.26 5.66
N LYS A 116 13.44 -0.29 5.89
CA LYS A 116 13.66 -1.46 6.77
C LYS A 116 13.30 -1.15 8.22
N ASP A 117 13.70 0.01 8.74
CA ASP A 117 13.41 0.45 10.10
C ASP A 117 11.90 0.59 10.34
N ILE A 118 11.14 1.08 9.37
CA ILE A 118 9.67 1.16 9.46
C ILE A 118 9.06 -0.23 9.62
N VAL A 119 9.46 -1.19 8.78
CA VAL A 119 8.95 -2.58 8.86
C VAL A 119 9.38 -3.23 10.18
N LYS A 120 10.65 -3.07 10.57
CA LYS A 120 11.18 -3.57 11.85
C LYS A 120 10.41 -3.03 13.05
N ALA A 121 10.11 -1.73 13.07
CA ALA A 121 9.34 -1.11 14.14
C ALA A 121 7.97 -1.78 14.30
N LEU A 122 7.27 -2.05 13.20
CA LEU A 122 6.00 -2.75 13.23
C LEU A 122 6.14 -4.19 13.75
N LEU A 123 7.18 -4.92 13.32
CA LEU A 123 7.43 -6.28 13.80
C LEU A 123 7.70 -6.32 15.31
N LEU A 124 8.47 -5.36 15.83
CA LEU A 124 8.76 -5.24 17.27
C LEU A 124 7.53 -4.85 18.09
N GLU A 125 6.61 -4.08 17.51
CA GLU A 125 5.33 -3.70 18.14
C GLU A 125 4.37 -4.89 18.22
N ILE A 126 4.14 -5.59 17.09
CA ILE A 126 3.12 -6.65 16.98
C ILE A 126 3.64 -7.97 17.54
N LYS A 127 4.90 -8.34 17.28
CA LYS A 127 5.52 -9.62 17.65
C LYS A 127 4.67 -10.82 17.19
N PRO A 128 4.44 -10.98 15.88
CA PRO A 128 3.50 -11.95 15.36
C PRO A 128 3.98 -13.40 15.57
N ASP A 129 3.04 -14.32 15.82
CA ASP A 129 3.30 -15.77 15.80
C ASP A 129 3.43 -16.31 14.36
N GLN A 130 2.78 -15.66 13.42
CA GLN A 130 2.82 -16.01 11.99
C GLN A 130 2.79 -14.75 11.13
N MET A 131 3.61 -14.75 10.10
CA MET A 131 3.62 -13.72 9.05
C MET A 131 3.30 -14.36 7.71
N PHE A 132 2.47 -13.69 6.93
CA PHE A 132 2.18 -14.04 5.54
C PHE A 132 2.68 -12.90 4.66
N VAL A 133 3.65 -13.19 3.80
CA VAL A 133 4.29 -12.19 2.95
C VAL A 133 4.16 -12.57 1.48
N ALA A 134 4.09 -11.58 0.59
CA ALA A 134 4.02 -11.83 -0.83
C ALA A 134 5.35 -12.44 -1.32
N GLY A 135 5.26 -13.61 -1.94
CA GLY A 135 6.43 -14.31 -2.48
C GLY A 135 6.71 -13.99 -3.95
N ASP A 136 6.38 -12.80 -4.42
CA ASP A 136 6.45 -12.37 -5.82
C ASP A 136 7.90 -12.04 -6.25
N LEU A 137 8.76 -13.07 -6.32
CA LEU A 137 10.19 -12.93 -6.64
C LEU A 137 10.44 -12.48 -8.09
N ALA A 138 9.53 -12.81 -8.99
CA ALA A 138 9.61 -12.50 -10.43
C ALA A 138 8.71 -11.31 -10.83
N ASP A 139 8.34 -10.44 -9.90
CA ASP A 139 7.52 -9.25 -10.16
C ASP A 139 8.15 -8.37 -11.25
N PRO A 140 7.53 -8.21 -12.43
CA PRO A 140 8.09 -7.42 -13.53
C PRO A 140 8.19 -5.93 -13.22
N HIS A 141 7.43 -5.44 -12.24
CA HIS A 141 7.46 -4.04 -11.76
C HIS A 141 8.44 -3.84 -10.60
N GLY A 142 8.89 -4.91 -9.99
CA GLY A 142 9.86 -4.91 -8.89
C GLY A 142 9.31 -4.46 -7.53
N THR A 143 8.10 -3.92 -7.44
CA THR A 143 7.55 -3.38 -6.19
C THR A 143 7.34 -4.46 -5.13
N HIS A 144 6.70 -5.59 -5.49
CA HIS A 144 6.44 -6.69 -4.55
C HIS A 144 7.74 -7.32 -4.06
N LYS A 145 8.73 -7.46 -4.96
CA LYS A 145 10.04 -7.95 -4.58
C LYS A 145 10.73 -7.03 -3.58
N VAL A 146 10.71 -5.72 -3.80
CA VAL A 146 11.31 -4.75 -2.86
C VAL A 146 10.61 -4.76 -1.51
N CYS A 147 9.27 -4.87 -1.49
CA CYS A 147 8.52 -5.06 -0.26
C CYS A 147 8.95 -6.33 0.48
N LEU A 148 9.05 -7.48 -0.21
CA LEU A 148 9.56 -8.71 0.39
C LEU A 148 10.98 -8.55 0.93
N ASP A 149 11.88 -7.91 0.16
CA ASP A 149 13.25 -7.66 0.59
C ASP A 149 13.30 -6.80 1.87
N ALA A 150 12.40 -5.81 2.02
CA ALA A 150 12.26 -5.01 3.24
C ALA A 150 11.85 -5.86 4.44
N VAL A 151 10.85 -6.73 4.26
CA VAL A 151 10.40 -7.65 5.33
C VAL A 151 11.50 -8.62 5.72
N LEU A 152 12.17 -9.25 4.75
CA LEU A 152 13.25 -10.21 5.03
C LEU A 152 14.44 -9.55 5.73
N ALA A 153 14.79 -8.32 5.35
CA ALA A 153 15.84 -7.56 6.04
C ALA A 153 15.44 -7.23 7.48
N ALA A 154 14.20 -6.79 7.72
CA ALA A 154 13.68 -6.53 9.06
C ALA A 154 13.64 -7.80 9.93
N ILE A 155 13.26 -8.96 9.35
CA ILE A 155 13.30 -10.27 10.04
C ILE A 155 14.73 -10.62 10.45
N ASP A 156 15.72 -10.43 9.57
CA ASP A 156 17.13 -10.72 9.89
C ASP A 156 17.63 -9.89 11.07
N GLU A 157 17.17 -8.66 11.20
CA GLU A 157 17.53 -7.79 12.33
C GLU A 157 16.84 -8.17 13.66
N VAL A 158 15.67 -8.82 13.62
CA VAL A 158 14.93 -9.23 14.83
C VAL A 158 15.01 -10.74 15.11
N LYS A 159 15.79 -11.49 14.34
CA LYS A 159 15.85 -12.96 14.44
C LYS A 159 16.27 -13.49 15.82
N ASP A 160 17.03 -12.72 16.59
CA ASP A 160 17.50 -13.08 17.92
C ASP A 160 16.50 -12.74 19.03
N GLU A 161 15.40 -12.05 18.71
CA GLU A 161 14.32 -11.77 19.65
C GLU A 161 13.61 -13.07 20.08
N GLU A 162 13.22 -13.14 21.35
CA GLU A 162 12.64 -14.37 21.94
C GLU A 162 11.36 -14.80 21.23
N TRP A 163 10.49 -13.83 20.87
CA TRP A 163 9.24 -14.10 20.18
C TRP A 163 9.46 -14.65 18.76
N MET A 164 10.56 -14.22 18.09
CA MET A 164 10.87 -14.62 16.73
C MET A 164 11.22 -16.10 16.59
N LYS A 165 11.72 -16.73 17.66
CA LYS A 165 12.08 -18.17 17.68
C LYS A 165 10.92 -19.10 17.34
N ASN A 166 9.70 -18.67 17.60
CA ASN A 166 8.48 -19.45 17.34
C ASN A 166 7.64 -18.87 16.18
N CYS A 167 8.02 -17.72 15.62
CA CYS A 167 7.33 -17.10 14.52
C CYS A 167 7.52 -17.92 13.24
N ARG A 168 6.44 -18.11 12.49
CA ARG A 168 6.47 -18.77 11.16
C ARG A 168 6.26 -17.73 10.08
N VAL A 169 7.11 -17.76 9.07
CA VAL A 169 7.01 -16.91 7.88
C VAL A 169 6.54 -17.74 6.71
N TRP A 170 5.40 -17.37 6.15
CA TRP A 170 4.79 -18.00 4.99
C TRP A 170 4.88 -17.06 3.81
N MET A 171 5.46 -17.51 2.71
CA MET A 171 5.43 -16.78 1.44
C MET A 171 4.25 -17.31 0.60
N TYR A 172 3.26 -16.47 0.35
CA TYR A 172 2.14 -16.87 -0.49
C TYR A 172 2.44 -16.61 -1.97
N ARG A 173 1.85 -17.42 -2.83
CA ARG A 173 1.90 -17.25 -4.28
C ARG A 173 1.07 -16.03 -4.65
N GLY A 174 1.72 -14.99 -5.16
CA GLY A 174 1.09 -13.75 -5.56
C GLY A 174 0.48 -13.78 -6.96
N ALA A 175 0.23 -12.59 -7.51
CA ALA A 175 -0.43 -12.43 -8.80
C ALA A 175 0.38 -12.97 -9.99
N TRP A 176 1.70 -13.05 -9.84
CA TRP A 176 2.63 -13.47 -10.90
C TRP A 176 2.89 -14.97 -10.92
N ALA A 177 2.34 -15.71 -9.98
CA ALA A 177 2.28 -17.16 -9.97
C ALA A 177 3.64 -17.88 -10.15
N GLU A 178 4.69 -17.42 -9.47
CA GLU A 178 6.09 -17.84 -9.64
C GLU A 178 6.40 -19.22 -9.07
N TRP A 179 5.56 -19.70 -8.14
CA TRP A 179 5.82 -20.98 -7.48
C TRP A 179 5.44 -22.16 -8.37
N GLU A 180 6.38 -23.05 -8.59
CA GLU A 180 6.10 -24.36 -9.20
C GLU A 180 5.29 -25.22 -8.23
N MET A 181 4.47 -26.14 -8.78
CA MET A 181 3.53 -26.93 -7.98
C MET A 181 4.22 -27.81 -6.93
N ASP A 182 5.42 -28.26 -7.20
CA ASP A 182 6.25 -29.08 -6.31
C ASP A 182 6.91 -28.29 -5.17
N HIS A 183 6.89 -26.96 -5.24
CA HIS A 183 7.37 -26.07 -4.17
C HIS A 183 6.25 -25.62 -3.21
N ILE A 184 5.01 -26.03 -3.43
CA ILE A 184 3.88 -25.63 -2.60
C ILE A 184 3.79 -26.56 -1.37
N GLU A 185 4.04 -26.01 -0.19
CA GLU A 185 3.92 -26.72 1.08
C GLU A 185 2.49 -26.71 1.63
N MET A 186 1.71 -25.67 1.33
CA MET A 186 0.33 -25.52 1.80
C MET A 186 -0.57 -24.95 0.70
N ALA A 187 -1.71 -25.57 0.49
CA ALA A 187 -2.79 -25.04 -0.35
C ALA A 187 -4.02 -24.75 0.50
N VAL A 188 -4.50 -23.50 0.47
CA VAL A 188 -5.71 -23.08 1.18
C VAL A 188 -6.83 -22.90 0.16
N PRO A 189 -7.90 -23.71 0.21
CA PRO A 189 -9.05 -23.53 -0.67
C PRO A 189 -9.82 -22.26 -0.26
N ILE A 190 -10.26 -21.49 -1.24
CA ILE A 190 -11.06 -20.26 -1.07
C ILE A 190 -12.42 -20.43 -1.75
#